data_28c6061ce8e6e6bb1a3ec9f6f8dbe5ff
#
_entry.id   28c6061ce8e6e6bb1a3ec9f6f8dbe5ff
#
_cell.length_a   1.000
_cell.length_b   1.000
_cell.length_c   1.000
_cell.angle_alpha   90.00
_cell.angle_beta   90.00
_cell.angle_gamma   90.00
#
_symmetry.space_group_name_H-M   'P 1'
#
loop_
_entity.id
_entity.type
_entity.pdbx_description
1 polymer ?
#
loop_
_entity_poly.entity_id
_entity_poly.type
_entity_poly.pdbx_seq_one_letter_code
_entity_poly.pdbx_strand_id
1 'polypeptide(L)'
;MNDIKHKILNLVKDDLSEIEVALEQNLNPHLDLVSQIAGHILFSGGKRLRPLLMVLSARLCGYDGNYEKTFSTIFEYLHAATLLHYDIIDDSVLRRGKKVAHSVYGNAVAVLVGDFLLARALAICADSGKIKVIHIISDLTENMSTGE
;
A
#
# COMPACT_ATOMS: atom_id res chain seq x y z
N MET A 1 -11.89 12.52 24.39
CA MET A 1 -11.40 11.59 23.35
C MET A 1 -11.25 12.23 21.97
N ASN A 2 -12.14 13.13 21.51
CA ASN A 2 -12.00 13.85 20.23
C ASN A 2 -10.76 14.77 20.15
N ASP A 3 -10.39 15.45 21.23
CA ASP A 3 -9.29 16.42 21.27
C ASP A 3 -7.91 15.76 21.01
N ILE A 4 -7.65 14.60 21.60
CA ILE A 4 -6.38 13.85 21.40
C ILE A 4 -6.26 13.36 19.95
N LYS A 5 -7.34 12.85 19.38
CA LYS A 5 -7.36 12.41 17.98
C LYS A 5 -7.05 13.56 17.03
N HIS A 6 -7.65 14.71 17.23
CA HIS A 6 -7.40 15.91 16.42
C HIS A 6 -5.94 16.40 16.56
N LYS A 7 -5.39 16.39 17.77
CA LYS A 7 -3.98 16.75 18.00
C LYS A 7 -3.03 15.79 17.25
N ILE A 8 -3.26 14.48 17.33
CA ILE A 8 -2.43 13.48 16.62
C ILE A 8 -2.55 13.69 15.10
N LEU A 9 -3.75 13.83 14.56
CA LEU A 9 -3.94 14.04 13.13
C LEU A 9 -3.28 15.32 12.63
N ASN A 10 -3.30 16.39 13.41
CA ASN A 10 -2.62 17.63 13.07
C ASN A 10 -1.09 17.49 13.05
N LEU A 11 -0.52 16.70 13.98
CA LEU A 11 0.92 16.44 14.02
C LEU A 11 1.45 15.65 12.82
N VAL A 12 0.61 14.81 12.21
CA VAL A 12 1.00 13.94 11.10
C VAL A 12 0.37 14.35 9.77
N LYS A 13 -0.26 15.52 9.70
CA LYS A 13 -0.99 15.98 8.51
C LYS A 13 -0.09 16.08 7.28
N ASP A 14 1.09 16.65 7.44
CA ASP A 14 2.05 16.83 6.35
C ASP A 14 2.59 15.47 5.90
N ASP A 15 2.88 14.56 6.84
CA ASP A 15 3.29 13.19 6.51
C ASP A 15 2.24 12.44 5.71
N LEU A 16 0.97 12.56 6.10
CA LEU A 16 -0.13 11.93 5.37
C LEU A 16 -0.25 12.48 3.95
N SER A 17 -0.10 13.79 3.77
CA SER A 17 -0.09 14.42 2.45
C SER A 17 1.06 13.95 1.58
N GLU A 18 2.27 13.89 2.13
CA GLU A 18 3.46 13.39 1.43
C GLU A 18 3.37 11.90 1.09
N ILE A 19 2.75 11.09 1.94
CA ILE A 19 2.47 9.68 1.68
C ILE A 19 1.52 9.52 0.48
N GLU A 20 0.45 10.31 0.38
CA GLU A 20 -0.47 10.26 -0.77
C GLU A 20 0.27 10.60 -2.08
N VAL A 21 1.08 11.65 -2.08
CA VAL A 21 1.91 12.00 -3.23
C VAL A 21 2.88 10.87 -3.59
N ALA A 22 3.54 10.27 -2.60
CA ALA A 22 4.45 9.16 -2.82
C ALA A 22 3.73 7.93 -3.40
N LEU A 23 2.51 7.61 -2.95
CA LEU A 23 1.70 6.54 -3.51
C LEU A 23 1.37 6.77 -4.99
N GLU A 24 1.01 7.97 -5.39
CA GLU A 24 0.76 8.29 -6.79
C GLU A 24 2.03 8.19 -7.64
N GLN A 25 3.12 8.81 -7.19
CA GLN A 25 4.39 8.86 -7.92
C GLN A 25 5.05 7.49 -8.07
N ASN A 26 4.97 6.65 -7.05
CA ASN A 26 5.60 5.34 -7.06
C ASN A 26 4.74 4.25 -7.72
N LEU A 27 3.48 4.48 -8.01
CA LEU A 27 2.61 3.51 -8.69
C LEU A 27 3.12 3.20 -10.11
N ASN A 28 3.45 4.24 -10.87
CA ASN A 28 4.06 4.17 -12.21
C ASN A 28 3.51 3.06 -13.12
N PRO A 29 2.21 3.00 -13.39
CA PRO A 29 1.63 1.98 -14.26
C PRO A 29 1.90 2.31 -15.73
N HIS A 30 2.13 1.27 -16.53
CA HIS A 30 2.30 1.41 -17.98
C HIS A 30 0.98 1.42 -18.77
N LEU A 31 -0.13 1.03 -18.10
CA LEU A 31 -1.45 0.93 -18.72
C LEU A 31 -2.47 1.73 -17.91
N ASP A 32 -3.31 2.50 -18.60
CA ASP A 32 -4.35 3.32 -17.99
C ASP A 32 -5.36 2.49 -17.18
N LEU A 33 -5.70 1.29 -17.65
CA LEU A 33 -6.59 0.37 -16.94
C LEU A 33 -6.02 -0.06 -15.59
N VAL A 34 -4.71 -0.37 -15.52
CA VAL A 34 -4.04 -0.70 -14.27
C VAL A 34 -4.06 0.47 -13.31
N SER A 35 -3.80 1.69 -13.81
CA SER A 35 -3.90 2.93 -13.03
C SER A 35 -5.28 3.13 -12.44
N GLN A 36 -6.31 2.94 -13.25
CA GLN A 36 -7.71 3.12 -12.85
C GLN A 36 -8.10 2.13 -11.74
N ILE A 37 -7.75 0.85 -11.89
CA ILE A 37 -8.15 -0.21 -10.94
C ILE A 37 -7.31 -0.14 -9.67
N ALA A 38 -6.00 0.05 -9.78
CA ALA A 38 -5.13 0.27 -8.62
C ALA A 38 -5.57 1.53 -7.86
N GLY A 39 -5.91 2.61 -8.56
CA GLY A 39 -6.47 3.82 -7.98
C GLY A 39 -7.80 3.58 -7.28
N HIS A 40 -8.67 2.73 -7.83
CA HIS A 40 -9.96 2.38 -7.21
C HIS A 40 -9.77 1.79 -5.81
N ILE A 41 -8.77 0.93 -5.60
CA ILE A 41 -8.51 0.34 -4.29
C ILE A 41 -7.63 1.25 -3.41
N LEU A 42 -6.53 1.79 -3.94
CA LEU A 42 -5.59 2.60 -3.19
C LEU A 42 -6.21 3.90 -2.68
N PHE A 43 -6.95 4.63 -3.54
CA PHE A 43 -7.49 5.95 -3.23
C PHE A 43 -8.98 5.95 -2.86
N SER A 44 -9.57 4.77 -2.60
CA SER A 44 -10.96 4.67 -2.12
C SER A 44 -11.16 5.06 -0.65
N GLY A 45 -10.15 5.64 -0.05
CA GLY A 45 -10.11 6.08 1.34
C GLY A 45 -9.44 5.06 2.28
N GLY A 46 -8.68 5.56 3.21
CA GLY A 46 -7.95 4.77 4.20
C GLY A 46 -7.34 5.66 5.27
N LYS A 47 -7.02 5.08 6.42
CA LYS A 47 -6.36 5.82 7.52
C LYS A 47 -4.84 5.93 7.31
N ARG A 48 -4.29 5.30 6.29
CA ARG A 48 -2.84 5.25 5.99
C ARG A 48 -1.98 4.88 7.20
N LEU A 49 -2.49 4.01 8.07
CA LEU A 49 -1.78 3.66 9.29
C LEU A 49 -0.46 2.94 9.02
N ARG A 50 -0.42 2.02 8.02
CA ARG A 50 0.80 1.28 7.69
C ARG A 50 1.93 2.18 7.20
N PRO A 51 1.74 3.01 6.17
CA PRO A 51 2.78 3.93 5.72
C PRO A 51 3.14 4.97 6.78
N LEU A 52 2.16 5.46 7.56
CA LEU A 52 2.42 6.39 8.65
C LEU A 52 3.31 5.76 9.74
N LEU A 53 3.03 4.52 10.13
CA LEU A 53 3.87 3.80 11.11
C LEU A 53 5.30 3.63 10.59
N MET A 54 5.50 3.34 9.31
CA MET A 54 6.84 3.27 8.70
C MET A 54 7.59 4.61 8.83
N VAL A 55 6.95 5.71 8.47
CA VAL A 55 7.55 7.05 8.54
C VAL A 55 7.90 7.42 9.99
N LEU A 56 6.97 7.19 10.93
CA LEU A 56 7.20 7.49 12.34
C LEU A 56 8.29 6.61 12.95
N SER A 57 8.36 5.32 12.57
CA SER A 57 9.43 4.41 13.01
C SER A 57 10.80 4.86 12.51
N ALA A 58 10.89 5.30 11.24
CA ALA A 58 12.12 5.84 10.69
C ALA A 58 12.62 7.05 11.50
N ARG A 59 11.73 7.98 11.84
CA ARG A 59 12.06 9.14 12.69
C ARG A 59 12.50 8.74 14.10
N LEU A 60 11.81 7.81 14.73
CA LEU A 60 12.16 7.32 16.06
C LEU A 60 13.55 6.66 16.09
N CYS A 61 13.95 6.01 14.99
CA CYS A 61 15.28 5.43 14.79
C CYS A 61 16.35 6.43 14.37
N GLY A 62 16.03 7.73 14.26
CA GLY A 62 16.98 8.77 13.84
C GLY A 62 17.39 8.65 12.38
N TYR A 63 16.52 8.09 11.52
CA TYR A 63 16.79 7.99 10.08
C TYR A 63 16.74 9.38 9.44
N ASP A 64 17.79 9.75 8.74
CA ASP A 64 17.98 11.03 8.06
C ASP A 64 18.04 10.93 6.52
N GLY A 65 17.70 9.75 5.97
CA GLY A 65 17.69 9.51 4.54
C GLY A 65 16.37 9.92 3.87
N ASN A 66 16.24 9.61 2.56
CA ASN A 66 15.11 10.06 1.72
C ASN A 66 14.15 8.90 1.33
N TYR A 67 14.35 7.71 1.90
CA TYR A 67 13.57 6.53 1.48
C TYR A 67 12.31 6.28 2.29
N GLU A 68 12.10 6.96 3.44
CA GLU A 68 11.01 6.63 4.36
C GLU A 68 9.63 6.78 3.71
N LYS A 69 9.43 7.79 2.85
CA LYS A 69 8.17 7.99 2.11
C LYS A 69 8.00 6.94 1.02
N THR A 70 9.04 6.71 0.22
CA THR A 70 9.02 5.69 -0.84
C THR A 70 8.81 4.30 -0.26
N PHE A 71 9.51 3.91 0.80
CA PHE A 71 9.32 2.62 1.45
C PHE A 71 7.95 2.49 2.13
N SER A 72 7.38 3.58 2.59
CA SER A 72 6.04 3.55 3.17
C SER A 72 4.98 3.09 2.18
N THR A 73 5.17 3.35 0.88
CA THR A 73 4.23 2.94 -0.18
C THR A 73 4.22 1.42 -0.39
N ILE A 74 5.33 0.72 -0.12
CA ILE A 74 5.43 -0.73 -0.22
C ILE A 74 4.31 -1.40 0.59
N PHE A 75 4.10 -0.95 1.83
CA PHE A 75 3.10 -1.54 2.73
C PHE A 75 1.66 -1.34 2.25
N GLU A 76 1.35 -0.22 1.63
CA GLU A 76 0.02 0.00 1.05
C GLU A 76 -0.17 -0.80 -0.25
N TYR A 77 0.86 -0.94 -1.09
CA TYR A 77 0.78 -1.76 -2.30
C TYR A 77 0.60 -3.25 -1.96
N LEU A 78 1.39 -3.79 -1.03
CA LEU A 78 1.24 -5.16 -0.56
C LEU A 78 -0.16 -5.38 0.05
N HIS A 79 -0.62 -4.43 0.87
CA HIS A 79 -1.97 -4.52 1.44
C HIS A 79 -3.06 -4.46 0.38
N ALA A 80 -2.97 -3.56 -0.60
CA ALA A 80 -3.94 -3.47 -1.67
C ALA A 80 -3.94 -4.73 -2.56
N ALA A 81 -2.75 -5.30 -2.84
CA ALA A 81 -2.61 -6.57 -3.55
C ALA A 81 -3.34 -7.70 -2.84
N THR A 82 -3.08 -7.86 -1.53
CA THR A 82 -3.76 -8.90 -0.73
C THR A 82 -5.26 -8.68 -0.66
N LEU A 83 -5.74 -7.44 -0.57
CA LEU A 83 -7.17 -7.15 -0.57
C LEU A 83 -7.83 -7.55 -1.90
N LEU A 84 -7.18 -7.28 -3.05
CA LEU A 84 -7.70 -7.68 -4.36
C LEU A 84 -7.84 -9.20 -4.48
N HIS A 85 -6.84 -9.95 -4.01
CA HIS A 85 -6.84 -11.41 -4.06
C HIS A 85 -7.85 -12.01 -3.06
N TYR A 86 -7.87 -11.54 -1.81
CA TYR A 86 -8.81 -12.03 -0.79
C TYR A 86 -10.27 -11.72 -1.12
N ASP A 87 -10.57 -10.57 -1.73
CA ASP A 87 -11.93 -10.26 -2.16
C ASP A 87 -12.47 -11.29 -3.15
N ILE A 88 -11.59 -11.89 -3.99
CA ILE A 88 -11.97 -12.98 -4.93
C ILE A 88 -12.10 -14.28 -4.18
N ILE A 89 -11.17 -14.64 -3.29
CA ILE A 89 -11.18 -15.90 -2.52
C ILE A 89 -12.43 -15.97 -1.64
N ASP A 90 -12.81 -14.85 -1.02
CA ASP A 90 -13.94 -14.73 -0.10
C ASP A 90 -15.27 -14.48 -0.82
N ASP A 91 -15.25 -14.39 -2.16
CA ASP A 91 -16.42 -14.02 -2.99
C ASP A 91 -17.13 -12.74 -2.48
N SER A 92 -16.34 -11.80 -2.02
CA SER A 92 -16.82 -10.52 -1.47
C SER A 92 -17.46 -9.67 -2.54
N VAL A 93 -18.61 -9.04 -2.26
CA VAL A 93 -19.29 -8.16 -3.23
C VAL A 93 -19.04 -6.69 -2.91
N LEU A 94 -18.93 -6.37 -1.63
CA LEU A 94 -18.79 -5.00 -1.14
C LEU A 94 -17.63 -4.87 -0.14
N ARG A 95 -16.88 -3.77 -0.27
CA ARG A 95 -15.88 -3.35 0.70
C ARG A 95 -16.08 -1.87 1.04
N ARG A 96 -16.29 -1.56 2.33
CA ARG A 96 -16.56 -0.19 2.80
C ARG A 96 -17.72 0.49 2.07
N GLY A 97 -18.76 -0.29 1.74
CA GLY A 97 -19.94 0.22 1.03
C GLY A 97 -19.77 0.43 -0.49
N LYS A 98 -18.60 0.10 -1.05
CA LYS A 98 -18.33 0.15 -2.49
C LYS A 98 -18.19 -1.26 -3.06
N LYS A 99 -18.54 -1.45 -4.33
CA LYS A 99 -18.29 -2.70 -5.05
C LYS A 99 -16.80 -3.00 -5.09
N VAL A 100 -16.42 -4.25 -4.85
CA VAL A 100 -15.05 -4.72 -4.96
C VAL A 100 -14.59 -4.76 -6.41
N ALA A 101 -13.27 -4.73 -6.65
CA ALA A 101 -12.71 -4.61 -7.99
C ALA A 101 -13.14 -5.76 -8.91
N HIS A 102 -13.13 -7.01 -8.43
CA HIS A 102 -13.50 -8.15 -9.27
C HIS A 102 -14.97 -8.15 -9.69
N SER A 103 -15.87 -7.58 -8.87
CA SER A 103 -17.28 -7.41 -9.23
C SER A 103 -17.51 -6.36 -10.32
N VAL A 104 -16.55 -5.45 -10.53
CA VAL A 104 -16.62 -4.37 -11.52
C VAL A 104 -15.86 -4.73 -12.80
N TYR A 105 -14.65 -5.26 -12.65
CA TYR A 105 -13.68 -5.46 -13.73
C TYR A 105 -13.43 -6.93 -14.08
N GLY A 106 -14.00 -7.87 -13.30
CA GLY A 106 -13.79 -9.30 -13.45
C GLY A 106 -12.58 -9.84 -12.67
N ASN A 107 -12.63 -11.14 -12.34
CA ASN A 107 -11.62 -11.82 -11.50
C ASN A 107 -10.22 -11.73 -12.11
N ALA A 108 -10.07 -12.05 -13.40
CA ALA A 108 -8.77 -12.07 -14.06
C ALA A 108 -8.06 -10.71 -13.99
N VAL A 109 -8.81 -9.62 -14.21
CA VAL A 109 -8.25 -8.27 -14.15
C VAL A 109 -7.86 -7.90 -12.72
N ALA A 110 -8.69 -8.23 -11.73
CA ALA A 110 -8.38 -7.96 -10.32
C ALA A 110 -7.14 -8.72 -9.85
N VAL A 111 -6.96 -9.98 -10.26
CA VAL A 111 -5.74 -10.78 -9.98
C VAL A 111 -4.52 -10.09 -10.59
N LEU A 112 -4.55 -9.76 -11.88
CA LEU A 112 -3.41 -9.14 -12.57
C LEU A 112 -3.01 -7.78 -11.98
N VAL A 113 -3.98 -6.99 -11.51
CA VAL A 113 -3.68 -5.73 -10.84
C VAL A 113 -3.08 -5.97 -9.44
N GLY A 114 -3.54 -7.00 -8.73
CA GLY A 114 -2.91 -7.43 -7.48
C GLY A 114 -1.44 -7.83 -7.69
N ASP A 115 -1.16 -8.66 -8.71
CA ASP A 115 0.19 -9.06 -9.09
C ASP A 115 1.06 -7.86 -9.50
N PHE A 116 0.49 -6.91 -10.23
CA PHE A 116 1.19 -5.66 -10.55
C PHE A 116 1.60 -4.88 -9.30
N LEU A 117 0.70 -4.72 -8.33
CA LEU A 117 1.01 -4.02 -7.08
C LEU A 117 2.10 -4.75 -6.26
N LEU A 118 2.06 -6.08 -6.22
CA LEU A 118 3.10 -6.89 -5.60
C LEU A 118 4.45 -6.70 -6.30
N ALA A 119 4.48 -6.81 -7.63
CA ALA A 119 5.68 -6.58 -8.43
C ALA A 119 6.23 -5.16 -8.25
N ARG A 120 5.34 -4.16 -8.17
CA ARG A 120 5.75 -2.76 -7.93
C ARG A 120 6.38 -2.57 -6.56
N ALA A 121 5.82 -3.18 -5.50
CA ALA A 121 6.41 -3.17 -4.17
C ALA A 121 7.84 -3.76 -4.17
N LEU A 122 8.03 -4.90 -4.84
CA LEU A 122 9.34 -5.54 -4.97
C LEU A 122 10.32 -4.70 -5.80
N ALA A 123 9.86 -4.04 -6.87
CA ALA A 123 10.69 -3.15 -7.67
C ALA A 123 11.22 -1.97 -6.84
N ILE A 124 10.38 -1.34 -6.01
CA ILE A 124 10.80 -0.27 -5.09
C ILE A 124 11.87 -0.77 -4.11
N CYS A 125 11.73 -2.00 -3.59
CA CYS A 125 12.76 -2.60 -2.74
C CYS A 125 14.08 -2.77 -3.50
N ALA A 126 14.03 -3.29 -4.72
CA ALA A 126 15.20 -3.54 -5.54
C ALA A 126 15.91 -2.23 -5.95
N ASP A 127 15.15 -1.20 -6.36
CA ASP A 127 15.68 0.11 -6.75
C ASP A 127 16.47 0.80 -5.63
N SER A 128 16.17 0.46 -4.38
CA SER A 128 16.91 0.98 -3.22
C SER A 128 18.35 0.46 -3.12
N GLY A 129 18.67 -0.67 -3.78
CA GLY A 129 19.93 -1.37 -3.64
C GLY A 129 20.22 -1.95 -2.24
N LYS A 130 19.25 -1.91 -1.34
CA LYS A 130 19.39 -2.37 0.06
C LYS A 130 18.92 -3.81 0.21
N ILE A 131 19.80 -4.77 0.06
CA ILE A 131 19.49 -6.21 0.14
C ILE A 131 18.72 -6.59 1.42
N LYS A 132 19.04 -5.94 2.55
CA LYS A 132 18.35 -6.19 3.83
C LYS A 132 16.88 -5.80 3.78
N VAL A 133 16.52 -4.74 3.04
CA VAL A 133 15.12 -4.33 2.84
C VAL A 133 14.39 -5.38 2.02
N ILE A 134 15.04 -5.89 0.96
CA ILE A 134 14.49 -6.96 0.11
C ILE A 134 14.18 -8.20 0.96
N HIS A 135 15.11 -8.65 1.81
CA HIS A 135 14.89 -9.79 2.71
C HIS A 135 13.68 -9.56 3.64
N ILE A 136 13.63 -8.41 4.32
CA ILE A 136 12.53 -8.10 5.25
C ILE A 136 11.17 -8.14 4.53
N ILE A 137 11.08 -7.57 3.33
CA ILE A 137 9.82 -7.54 2.59
C ILE A 137 9.47 -8.92 2.01
N SER A 138 10.47 -9.71 1.60
CA SER A 138 10.25 -11.10 1.16
C SER A 138 9.69 -11.96 2.29
N ASP A 139 10.33 -11.93 3.47
CA ASP A 139 9.88 -12.67 4.65
C ASP A 139 8.46 -12.25 5.07
N LEU A 140 8.18 -10.93 5.05
CA LEU A 140 6.85 -10.41 5.33
C LEU A 140 5.80 -10.96 4.34
N THR A 141 6.13 -10.96 3.04
CA THR A 141 5.22 -11.43 2.00
C THR A 141 4.97 -12.92 2.09
N GLU A 142 6.01 -13.70 2.41
CA GLU A 142 5.90 -15.15 2.63
C GLU A 142 4.97 -15.45 3.83
N ASN A 143 5.18 -14.81 4.98
CA ASN A 143 4.34 -14.97 6.17
C ASN A 143 2.88 -14.57 5.90
N MET A 144 2.66 -13.48 5.16
CA MET A 144 1.29 -13.10 4.76
C MET A 144 0.60 -14.15 3.89
N SER A 145 1.37 -14.88 3.05
CA SER A 145 0.83 -15.92 2.15
C SER A 145 0.50 -17.22 2.88
N THR A 146 1.19 -17.50 3.98
CA THR A 146 0.95 -18.69 4.82
C THR A 146 -0.11 -18.48 5.91
N GLY A 147 -0.53 -17.24 6.09
CA GLY A 147 -1.51 -16.87 7.12
C GLY A 147 -0.94 -16.77 8.53
N GLU A 148 0.37 -16.60 8.64
CA GLU A 148 1.07 -16.36 9.91
C GLU A 148 1.28 -14.88 10.23
#